data_8917d271c84ed049d0fee1f7d94f21c0
#
_entry.id   8917d271c84ed049d0fee1f7d94f21c0
#
_cell.length_a   1.000
_cell.length_b   1.000
_cell.length_c   1.000
_cell.angle_alpha   90.00
_cell.angle_beta   90.00
_cell.angle_gamma   90.00
#
_symmetry.space_group_name_H-M   'P 1'
#
loop_
_entity.id
_entity.type
_entity.pdbx_description
1 polymer ?
#
loop_
_entity_poly.entity_id
_entity_poly.type
_entity_poly.pdbx_seq_one_letter_code
_entity_poly.pdbx_strand_id
1 'polypeptide(L)'
;MKDMKKFFLLLAVLLCGTAIAQEPQNSQQDSDPASDEAAQAGAEANPEDTIQYAGILNVIGDSYVRNHKCPIEETWHYKMAKELNLKYNNYGRNGSCIAWDRTNDGKHNFGPAIVDRAWDMEPDADYVLVIAGHNDACKIGDSKDSAEMFRDSMEVLVANIRQQCPNAKIGFVTPWYVPRLGFDLTCKVMKQVCDKHYIPVLWNHSKNNVIQVRDASFRSQYFQDPKDFAHLNAKGHDLYLPTATAWFKKYMMNNKRKMK
;
A
#
# COMPACT_ATOMS: atom_id res chain seq x y z
N MET A 1 -12.30 -44.00 2.06
CA MET A 1 -11.94 -44.67 0.77
C MET A 1 -12.76 -44.06 -0.34
N LYS A 2 -12.13 -43.30 -1.20
CA LYS A 2 -12.41 -42.86 -2.58
C LYS A 2 -11.91 -41.44 -2.75
N ASP A 3 -10.89 -41.37 -3.28
CA ASP A 3 -10.19 -41.06 -4.53
C ASP A 3 -9.93 -39.57 -4.73
N MET A 4 -8.67 -39.23 -4.44
CA MET A 4 -7.97 -38.03 -4.93
C MET A 4 -7.72 -38.21 -6.45
N LYS A 5 -8.28 -37.34 -7.28
CA LYS A 5 -7.86 -37.20 -8.68
C LYS A 5 -6.95 -36.01 -8.84
N LYS A 6 -5.68 -36.31 -9.05
CA LYS A 6 -4.66 -35.41 -9.57
C LYS A 6 -5.03 -34.95 -10.97
N PHE A 7 -4.98 -33.66 -11.22
CA PHE A 7 -4.93 -33.12 -12.59
C PHE A 7 -3.58 -32.43 -12.81
N PHE A 8 -2.72 -33.17 -13.47
CA PHE A 8 -1.61 -32.61 -14.24
C PHE A 8 -2.17 -32.14 -15.57
N LEU A 9 -1.89 -30.93 -15.98
CA LEU A 9 -2.07 -30.51 -17.36
C LEU A 9 -0.77 -30.02 -17.96
N LEU A 10 -0.48 -30.70 -19.05
CA LEU A 10 0.73 -30.70 -19.85
C LEU A 10 0.84 -29.40 -20.67
N LEU A 11 2.07 -28.92 -20.77
CA LEU A 11 2.53 -27.87 -21.67
C LEU A 11 2.49 -28.37 -23.12
N ALA A 12 1.83 -27.65 -24.02
CA ALA A 12 1.97 -27.86 -25.46
C ALA A 12 2.42 -26.55 -26.13
N VAL A 13 3.67 -26.59 -26.57
CA VAL A 13 4.28 -25.62 -27.49
C VAL A 13 3.80 -25.95 -28.91
N LEU A 14 3.30 -24.98 -29.65
CA LEU A 14 3.17 -25.09 -31.10
C LEU A 14 3.75 -23.82 -31.76
N LEU A 15 4.85 -24.04 -32.47
CA LEU A 15 5.46 -23.15 -33.43
C LEU A 15 4.77 -23.33 -34.79
N CYS A 16 4.62 -22.28 -35.55
CA CYS A 16 4.58 -22.08 -37.00
C CYS A 16 3.65 -20.89 -37.34
N GLY A 17 3.94 -20.01 -38.22
CA GLY A 17 4.92 -19.87 -39.26
C GLY A 17 4.71 -18.51 -39.96
N THR A 18 5.68 -18.15 -40.66
CA THR A 18 5.96 -16.99 -41.49
C THR A 18 4.89 -16.57 -42.52
N ALA A 19 4.71 -15.25 -42.70
CA ALA A 19 4.37 -14.72 -44.01
C ALA A 19 4.98 -13.32 -44.22
N ILE A 20 5.74 -13.20 -45.28
CA ILE A 20 6.43 -12.05 -45.86
C ILE A 20 5.47 -11.33 -46.82
N ALA A 21 5.47 -10.01 -46.87
CA ALA A 21 5.27 -9.17 -48.08
C ALA A 21 5.26 -7.68 -47.62
N GLN A 22 6.13 -6.93 -48.07
CA GLN A 22 6.54 -6.18 -49.26
C GLN A 22 6.33 -4.68 -49.05
N GLU A 23 7.45 -3.96 -49.13
CA GLU A 23 7.54 -2.51 -49.38
C GLU A 23 7.02 -2.16 -50.78
N PRO A 24 6.78 -0.88 -51.02
CA PRO A 24 7.43 -0.24 -52.14
C PRO A 24 8.20 1.04 -51.80
N GLN A 25 9.34 1.13 -52.50
CA GLN A 25 10.25 2.25 -52.61
C GLN A 25 9.64 3.42 -53.39
N ASN A 26 10.16 4.58 -53.15
CA ASN A 26 10.73 5.60 -54.08
C ASN A 26 10.52 6.99 -53.49
N SER A 27 11.34 7.98 -53.65
CA SER A 27 12.54 8.35 -54.40
C SER A 27 13.11 9.63 -53.77
N GLN A 28 14.41 9.74 -53.67
CA GLN A 28 15.34 10.81 -54.13
C GLN A 28 14.78 12.26 -54.19
N GLN A 29 15.47 13.30 -53.75
CA GLN A 29 16.80 13.90 -53.94
C GLN A 29 16.76 15.26 -53.20
N ASP A 30 17.71 15.97 -52.74
CA ASP A 30 19.09 16.29 -53.00
C ASP A 30 19.64 17.16 -51.87
N SER A 31 20.90 16.97 -51.52
CA SER A 31 22.01 17.90 -51.25
C SER A 31 21.69 19.32 -50.71
N ASP A 32 22.36 19.88 -49.73
CA ASP A 32 23.79 20.01 -49.44
C ASP A 32 24.03 20.68 -48.03
N PRO A 33 25.27 20.79 -47.58
CA PRO A 33 25.63 20.84 -46.17
C PRO A 33 25.91 22.28 -45.70
N ALA A 34 25.71 22.53 -44.47
CA ALA A 34 26.59 23.38 -43.66
C ALA A 34 26.08 23.67 -42.24
N SER A 35 27.00 23.56 -41.42
CA SER A 35 27.28 24.22 -40.13
C SER A 35 26.91 23.44 -38.86
N ASP A 36 27.96 22.81 -38.32
CA ASP A 36 28.20 22.57 -36.95
C ASP A 36 27.94 23.83 -36.11
N GLU A 37 26.93 23.78 -35.28
CA GLU A 37 26.92 24.48 -34.01
C GLU A 37 26.26 23.56 -33.01
N ALA A 38 27.07 22.87 -32.23
CA ALA A 38 26.70 22.11 -31.08
C ALA A 38 26.14 23.07 -30.00
N ALA A 39 24.84 23.31 -30.07
CA ALA A 39 24.10 23.82 -28.94
C ALA A 39 23.99 22.65 -27.92
N GLN A 40 24.93 22.60 -26.98
CA GLN A 40 24.74 21.91 -25.71
C GLN A 40 23.53 22.57 -25.03
N ALA A 41 22.35 22.08 -25.31
CA ALA A 41 21.20 22.29 -24.46
C ALA A 41 21.54 21.63 -23.10
N GLY A 42 21.96 22.45 -22.15
CA GLY A 42 22.05 22.02 -20.77
C GLY A 42 20.69 21.48 -20.37
N ALA A 43 20.62 20.20 -20.10
CA ALA A 43 19.45 19.60 -19.47
C ALA A 43 19.27 20.35 -18.14
N GLU A 44 18.24 21.19 -18.05
CA GLU A 44 17.82 21.76 -16.78
C GLU A 44 17.47 20.57 -15.88
N ALA A 45 18.26 20.41 -14.81
CA ALA A 45 18.01 19.37 -13.83
C ALA A 45 16.60 19.57 -13.27
N ASN A 46 15.81 18.51 -13.30
CA ASN A 46 14.47 18.52 -12.71
C ASN A 46 14.61 18.95 -11.24
N PRO A 47 13.84 19.94 -10.74
CA PRO A 47 13.95 20.39 -9.35
C PRO A 47 13.85 19.26 -8.32
N GLU A 48 13.23 18.13 -8.65
CA GLU A 48 13.20 16.92 -7.80
C GLU A 48 14.55 16.21 -7.68
N ASP A 49 15.48 16.36 -8.64
CA ASP A 49 16.80 15.72 -8.62
C ASP A 49 17.77 16.37 -7.60
N THR A 50 17.40 17.52 -7.02
CA THR A 50 18.21 18.24 -6.02
C THR A 50 17.82 17.95 -4.57
N ILE A 51 16.69 17.27 -4.33
CA ILE A 51 16.20 16.95 -2.98
C ILE A 51 16.88 15.68 -2.47
N GLN A 52 17.77 15.82 -1.51
CA GLN A 52 18.37 14.67 -0.81
C GLN A 52 17.40 14.19 0.29
N TYR A 53 16.70 13.11 0.05
CA TYR A 53 15.84 12.46 1.05
C TYR A 53 16.66 11.63 2.05
N ALA A 54 16.17 11.51 3.28
CA ALA A 54 16.75 10.65 4.32
C ALA A 54 16.40 9.15 4.13
N GLY A 55 15.53 8.85 3.18
CA GLY A 55 15.08 7.51 2.81
C GLY A 55 13.79 7.53 2.02
N ILE A 56 13.31 6.34 1.61
CA ILE A 56 12.09 6.15 0.81
C ILE A 56 11.05 5.41 1.66
N LEU A 57 9.86 5.98 1.74
CA LEU A 57 8.70 5.40 2.41
C LEU A 57 7.61 5.02 1.41
N ASN A 58 7.36 3.72 1.24
CA ASN A 58 6.19 3.20 0.56
C ASN A 58 5.03 3.03 1.55
N VAL A 59 3.87 3.60 1.24
CA VAL A 59 2.65 3.42 2.03
C VAL A 59 1.60 2.74 1.16
N ILE A 60 1.23 1.49 1.51
CA ILE A 60 0.26 0.69 0.78
C ILE A 60 -0.97 0.42 1.65
N GLY A 61 -2.15 0.45 1.04
CA GLY A 61 -3.37 0.20 1.79
C GLY A 61 -4.66 0.50 1.05
N ASP A 62 -5.68 0.75 1.84
CA ASP A 62 -7.04 1.05 1.40
C ASP A 62 -7.33 2.57 1.40
N SER A 63 -8.56 2.95 1.71
CA SER A 63 -8.99 4.35 1.80
C SER A 63 -8.33 5.13 2.95
N TYR A 64 -7.78 4.48 3.95
CA TYR A 64 -6.95 5.14 4.97
C TYR A 64 -5.69 5.76 4.36
N VAL A 65 -5.15 5.13 3.31
CA VAL A 65 -3.96 5.60 2.58
C VAL A 65 -4.34 6.55 1.46
N ARG A 66 -5.40 6.24 0.69
CA ARG A 66 -5.86 7.09 -0.43
C ARG A 66 -6.55 8.37 0.04
N ASN A 67 -6.93 8.45 1.32
CA ASN A 67 -7.67 9.55 1.97
C ASN A 67 -9.11 9.76 1.44
N HIS A 68 -9.74 8.68 0.95
CA HIS A 68 -11.13 8.67 0.48
C HIS A 68 -11.43 9.80 -0.51
N LYS A 69 -12.08 10.91 -0.05
CA LYS A 69 -12.49 12.06 -0.88
C LYS A 69 -11.56 13.27 -0.72
N CYS A 70 -10.62 13.23 0.21
CA CYS A 70 -9.75 14.35 0.54
C CYS A 70 -8.35 14.21 -0.09
N PRO A 71 -7.58 15.31 -0.17
CA PRO A 71 -6.21 15.28 -0.66
C PRO A 71 -5.30 14.38 0.18
N ILE A 72 -4.34 13.72 -0.46
CA ILE A 72 -3.36 12.85 0.21
C ILE A 72 -2.46 13.66 1.14
N GLU A 73 -2.17 14.89 0.77
CA GLU A 73 -1.32 15.83 1.49
C GLU A 73 -1.84 16.17 2.90
N GLU A 74 -3.12 15.97 3.14
CA GLU A 74 -3.75 16.14 4.45
C GLU A 74 -3.48 14.95 5.39
N THR A 75 -3.06 13.79 4.85
CA THR A 75 -2.89 12.57 5.66
C THR A 75 -1.72 12.67 6.62
N TRP A 76 -1.88 12.04 7.79
CA TRP A 76 -0.83 11.98 8.78
C TRP A 76 0.44 11.28 8.26
N HIS A 77 0.33 10.27 7.41
CA HIS A 77 1.48 9.54 6.87
C HIS A 77 2.25 10.34 5.83
N TYR A 78 1.56 11.17 5.02
CA TYR A 78 2.24 12.12 4.14
C TYR A 78 2.97 13.20 4.95
N LYS A 79 2.27 13.84 5.92
CA LYS A 79 2.86 14.87 6.79
C LYS A 79 4.05 14.30 7.58
N MET A 80 3.93 13.08 8.14
CA MET A 80 5.01 12.39 8.80
C MET A 80 6.23 12.18 7.87
N ALA A 81 6.01 11.75 6.64
CA ALA A 81 7.09 11.58 5.66
C ALA A 81 7.81 12.91 5.39
N LYS A 82 7.07 14.01 5.24
CA LYS A 82 7.65 15.35 5.07
C LYS A 82 8.45 15.81 6.30
N GLU A 83 7.91 15.63 7.51
CA GLU A 83 8.62 15.96 8.76
C GLU A 83 9.93 15.16 8.93
N LEU A 84 9.97 13.94 8.41
CA LEU A 84 11.10 13.03 8.51
C LEU A 84 12.04 13.09 7.28
N ASN A 85 11.77 13.99 6.35
CA ASN A 85 12.48 14.13 5.08
C ASN A 85 12.56 12.82 4.28
N LEU A 86 11.44 12.06 4.21
CA LEU A 86 11.33 10.83 3.44
C LEU A 86 10.68 11.10 2.07
N LYS A 87 11.21 10.48 1.01
CA LYS A 87 10.50 10.37 -0.27
C LYS A 87 9.25 9.53 -0.05
N TYR A 88 8.08 10.10 -0.31
CA TYR A 88 6.80 9.46 -0.02
C TYR A 88 6.16 8.91 -1.29
N ASN A 89 5.87 7.60 -1.29
CA ASN A 89 5.14 6.92 -2.35
C ASN A 89 3.81 6.38 -1.81
N ASN A 90 2.71 6.67 -2.52
CA ASN A 90 1.35 6.28 -2.12
C ASN A 90 0.78 5.20 -3.02
N TYR A 91 0.50 4.04 -2.44
CA TYR A 91 -0.13 2.88 -3.09
C TYR A 91 -1.51 2.59 -2.49
N GLY A 92 -2.19 3.63 -2.02
CA GLY A 92 -3.56 3.55 -1.48
C GLY A 92 -4.62 3.43 -2.56
N ARG A 93 -5.63 2.59 -2.32
CA ARG A 93 -6.80 2.48 -3.19
C ARG A 93 -8.07 2.34 -2.36
N ASN A 94 -9.04 3.23 -2.59
CA ASN A 94 -10.31 3.19 -1.86
C ASN A 94 -10.99 1.83 -1.98
N GLY A 95 -11.48 1.32 -0.86
CA GLY A 95 -12.25 0.08 -0.81
C GLY A 95 -11.45 -1.21 -0.93
N SER A 96 -10.12 -1.17 -1.14
CA SER A 96 -9.29 -2.39 -1.23
C SER A 96 -9.31 -3.20 0.05
N CYS A 97 -9.22 -4.52 -0.10
CA CYS A 97 -8.93 -5.47 0.98
C CYS A 97 -7.49 -6.00 0.87
N ILE A 98 -6.95 -6.51 1.97
CA ILE A 98 -5.69 -7.26 1.94
C ILE A 98 -5.89 -8.57 1.21
N ALA A 99 -6.96 -9.30 1.54
CA ALA A 99 -7.18 -10.68 1.13
C ALA A 99 -8.16 -10.87 -0.02
N TRP A 100 -9.04 -9.92 -0.29
CA TRP A 100 -10.09 -10.08 -1.31
C TRP A 100 -9.83 -9.20 -2.52
N ASP A 101 -9.82 -9.82 -3.70
CA ASP A 101 -9.98 -9.10 -4.96
C ASP A 101 -11.38 -8.48 -5.01
N ARG A 102 -11.44 -7.19 -5.30
CA ARG A 102 -12.66 -6.42 -5.41
C ARG A 102 -12.78 -5.70 -6.75
N THR A 103 -12.14 -6.23 -7.77
CA THR A 103 -12.20 -5.68 -9.13
C THR A 103 -13.62 -5.70 -9.68
N ASN A 104 -14.38 -6.74 -9.34
CA ASN A 104 -15.77 -6.94 -9.76
C ASN A 104 -16.73 -7.04 -8.55
N ASP A 105 -16.69 -6.09 -7.63
CA ASP A 105 -17.55 -6.08 -6.44
C ASP A 105 -18.86 -5.32 -6.73
N GLY A 106 -19.80 -5.98 -7.38
CA GLY A 106 -21.08 -5.42 -7.80
C GLY A 106 -20.92 -4.31 -8.85
N LYS A 107 -21.39 -3.08 -8.52
CA LYS A 107 -21.26 -1.91 -9.39
C LYS A 107 -19.91 -1.18 -9.22
N HIS A 108 -19.06 -1.66 -8.32
CA HIS A 108 -17.83 -0.97 -7.95
C HIS A 108 -16.59 -1.77 -8.34
N ASN A 109 -15.57 -1.08 -8.79
CA ASN A 109 -14.23 -1.62 -8.97
C ASN A 109 -13.31 -1.02 -7.92
N PHE A 110 -13.08 -1.76 -6.84
CA PHE A 110 -12.12 -1.40 -5.78
C PHE A 110 -10.73 -1.99 -6.01
N GLY A 111 -10.55 -2.73 -7.11
CA GLY A 111 -9.30 -3.28 -7.59
C GLY A 111 -8.88 -4.59 -6.96
N PRO A 112 -7.70 -5.09 -7.42
CA PRO A 112 -7.12 -6.32 -6.89
C PRO A 112 -6.78 -6.20 -5.41
N ALA A 113 -6.61 -7.35 -4.77
CA ALA A 113 -6.20 -7.43 -3.38
C ALA A 113 -4.86 -6.72 -3.13
N ILE A 114 -4.66 -6.19 -1.92
CA ILE A 114 -3.39 -5.53 -1.57
C ILE A 114 -2.22 -6.51 -1.66
N VAL A 115 -2.44 -7.80 -1.39
CA VAL A 115 -1.43 -8.85 -1.53
C VAL A 115 -0.86 -8.93 -2.95
N ASP A 116 -1.71 -8.72 -3.97
CA ASP A 116 -1.30 -8.74 -5.38
C ASP A 116 -0.65 -7.43 -5.82
N ARG A 117 -1.00 -6.31 -5.18
CA ARG A 117 -0.45 -4.98 -5.47
C ARG A 117 0.86 -4.68 -4.75
N ALA A 118 1.36 -5.60 -3.94
CA ALA A 118 2.66 -5.44 -3.29
C ALA A 118 3.80 -5.25 -4.30
N TRP A 119 3.64 -5.80 -5.50
CA TRP A 119 4.61 -5.72 -6.60
C TRP A 119 4.66 -4.35 -7.31
N ASP A 120 3.66 -3.49 -7.07
CA ASP A 120 3.63 -2.13 -7.65
C ASP A 120 4.57 -1.17 -6.92
N MET A 121 5.08 -1.56 -5.76
CA MET A 121 5.86 -0.67 -4.89
C MET A 121 7.29 -0.45 -5.41
N GLU A 122 7.83 0.74 -5.12
CA GLU A 122 9.24 1.07 -5.33
C GLU A 122 10.13 0.06 -4.59
N PRO A 123 11.02 -0.68 -5.30
CA PRO A 123 11.79 -1.77 -4.70
C PRO A 123 12.88 -1.29 -3.74
N ASP A 124 13.43 -0.09 -3.95
CA ASP A 124 14.53 0.46 -3.16
C ASP A 124 14.05 1.19 -1.89
N ALA A 125 12.81 0.93 -1.46
CA ALA A 125 12.27 1.54 -0.26
C ALA A 125 13.03 1.11 1.01
N ASP A 126 13.27 2.10 1.91
CA ASP A 126 13.80 1.86 3.25
C ASP A 126 12.71 1.42 4.23
N TYR A 127 11.48 1.85 3.96
CA TYR A 127 10.31 1.60 4.82
C TYR A 127 9.09 1.25 3.99
N VAL A 128 8.35 0.23 4.43
CA VAL A 128 7.01 -0.09 3.93
C VAL A 128 6.03 -0.01 5.09
N LEU A 129 4.98 0.79 4.94
CA LEU A 129 3.90 0.92 5.91
C LEU A 129 2.60 0.40 5.29
N VAL A 130 2.02 -0.64 5.89
CA VAL A 130 0.73 -1.21 5.48
C VAL A 130 -0.37 -0.66 6.37
N ILE A 131 -1.32 0.06 5.80
CA ILE A 131 -2.46 0.66 6.52
C ILE A 131 -3.75 0.16 5.87
N ALA A 132 -4.31 -0.92 6.40
CA ALA A 132 -5.48 -1.58 5.82
C ALA A 132 -6.18 -2.49 6.84
N GLY A 133 -7.18 -3.24 6.38
CA GLY A 133 -7.91 -4.20 7.20
C GLY A 133 -9.33 -3.76 7.55
N HIS A 134 -9.70 -2.50 7.29
CA HIS A 134 -11.07 -2.03 7.54
C HIS A 134 -12.08 -2.78 6.67
N ASN A 135 -11.80 -2.89 5.38
CA ASN A 135 -12.67 -3.56 4.43
C ASN A 135 -12.65 -5.09 4.61
N ASP A 136 -11.50 -5.63 4.99
CA ASP A 136 -11.37 -7.06 5.36
C ASP A 136 -12.24 -7.39 6.56
N ALA A 137 -12.26 -6.56 7.60
CA ALA A 137 -13.12 -6.74 8.75
C ALA A 137 -14.60 -6.86 8.38
N CYS A 138 -15.06 -6.08 7.40
CA CYS A 138 -16.42 -6.16 6.88
C CYS A 138 -16.70 -7.47 6.12
N LYS A 139 -15.68 -8.08 5.51
CA LYS A 139 -15.79 -9.38 4.81
C LYS A 139 -15.68 -10.56 5.77
N ILE A 140 -14.85 -10.44 6.80
CA ILE A 140 -14.64 -11.49 7.81
C ILE A 140 -15.89 -11.66 8.68
N GLY A 141 -16.46 -10.56 9.19
CA GLY A 141 -17.56 -10.64 10.14
C GLY A 141 -17.19 -11.54 11.34
N ASP A 142 -17.94 -12.62 11.56
CA ASP A 142 -17.70 -13.65 12.57
C ASP A 142 -17.21 -14.99 11.99
N SER A 143 -16.95 -15.06 10.69
CA SER A 143 -16.52 -16.26 9.99
C SER A 143 -15.08 -16.63 10.33
N LYS A 144 -14.88 -17.81 10.91
CA LYS A 144 -13.56 -18.36 11.19
C LYS A 144 -12.81 -18.70 9.91
N ASP A 145 -13.47 -19.26 8.92
CA ASP A 145 -12.85 -19.62 7.63
C ASP A 145 -12.38 -18.38 6.87
N SER A 146 -13.16 -17.29 6.90
CA SER A 146 -12.73 -16.00 6.35
C SER A 146 -11.55 -15.41 7.11
N ALA A 147 -11.48 -15.61 8.42
CA ALA A 147 -10.35 -15.16 9.22
C ALA A 147 -9.08 -15.97 8.95
N GLU A 148 -9.18 -17.26 8.68
CA GLU A 148 -8.03 -18.09 8.26
C GLU A 148 -7.57 -17.71 6.85
N MET A 149 -8.47 -17.52 5.89
CA MET A 149 -8.11 -17.02 4.57
C MET A 149 -7.41 -15.65 4.63
N PHE A 150 -7.89 -14.77 5.51
CA PHE A 150 -7.24 -13.48 5.76
C PHE A 150 -5.83 -13.65 6.36
N ARG A 151 -5.66 -14.60 7.28
CA ARG A 151 -4.35 -14.97 7.86
C ARG A 151 -3.37 -15.40 6.78
N ASP A 152 -3.79 -16.33 5.92
CA ASP A 152 -2.96 -16.85 4.84
C ASP A 152 -2.57 -15.73 3.87
N SER A 153 -3.50 -14.86 3.53
CA SER A 153 -3.24 -13.69 2.69
C SER A 153 -2.26 -12.70 3.35
N MET A 154 -2.33 -12.52 4.66
CA MET A 154 -1.36 -11.70 5.40
C MET A 154 0.05 -12.31 5.36
N GLU A 155 0.18 -13.64 5.48
CA GLU A 155 1.47 -14.33 5.35
C GLU A 155 2.06 -14.12 3.94
N VAL A 156 1.24 -14.25 2.91
CA VAL A 156 1.65 -14.00 1.52
C VAL A 156 2.03 -12.54 1.32
N LEU A 157 1.25 -11.59 1.86
CA LEU A 157 1.58 -10.17 1.76
C LEU A 157 2.95 -9.84 2.36
N VAL A 158 3.24 -10.38 3.54
CA VAL A 158 4.57 -10.19 4.17
C VAL A 158 5.69 -10.76 3.30
N ALA A 159 5.47 -11.94 2.69
CA ALA A 159 6.45 -12.55 1.78
C ALA A 159 6.66 -11.69 0.52
N ASN A 160 5.57 -11.25 -0.10
CA ASN A 160 5.61 -10.40 -1.31
C ASN A 160 6.34 -9.08 -1.03
N ILE A 161 6.03 -8.40 0.10
CA ILE A 161 6.72 -7.16 0.47
C ILE A 161 8.21 -7.40 0.66
N ARG A 162 8.62 -8.49 1.32
CA ARG A 162 10.04 -8.82 1.52
C ARG A 162 10.78 -9.15 0.22
N GLN A 163 10.07 -9.69 -0.75
CA GLN A 163 10.63 -9.96 -2.07
C GLN A 163 10.72 -8.68 -2.91
N GLN A 164 9.69 -7.85 -2.89
CA GLN A 164 9.64 -6.60 -3.66
C GLN A 164 10.57 -5.52 -3.08
N CYS A 165 10.63 -5.40 -1.75
CA CYS A 165 11.41 -4.39 -1.04
C CYS A 165 12.34 -5.08 -0.02
N PRO A 166 13.41 -5.78 -0.45
CA PRO A 166 14.18 -6.70 0.39
C PRO A 166 14.92 -6.00 1.55
N ASN A 167 15.22 -4.72 1.41
CA ASN A 167 15.93 -3.92 2.41
C ASN A 167 14.97 -3.13 3.33
N ALA A 168 13.68 -3.10 3.03
CA ALA A 168 12.73 -2.28 3.74
C ALA A 168 12.41 -2.83 5.13
N LYS A 169 12.27 -1.93 6.10
CA LYS A 169 11.59 -2.22 7.36
C LYS A 169 10.09 -2.14 7.14
N ILE A 170 9.38 -3.21 7.51
CA ILE A 170 7.94 -3.31 7.36
C ILE A 170 7.26 -2.93 8.67
N GLY A 171 6.19 -2.14 8.61
CA GLY A 171 5.31 -1.83 9.72
C GLY A 171 3.85 -1.95 9.31
N PHE A 172 2.99 -2.33 10.25
CA PHE A 172 1.55 -2.40 10.02
C PHE A 172 0.81 -1.44 10.94
N VAL A 173 -0.33 -0.94 10.45
CA VAL A 173 -1.25 -0.06 11.20
C VAL A 173 -2.62 -0.69 11.17
N THR A 174 -3.18 -0.99 12.34
CA THR A 174 -4.53 -1.57 12.42
C THR A 174 -5.62 -0.51 12.19
N PRO A 175 -6.82 -0.92 11.75
CA PRO A 175 -7.99 -0.06 11.80
C PRO A 175 -8.26 0.51 13.20
N TRP A 176 -9.05 1.59 13.24
CA TRP A 176 -9.56 2.15 14.50
C TRP A 176 -10.40 1.14 15.27
N TYR A 177 -10.70 1.43 16.54
CA TYR A 177 -11.61 0.64 17.38
C TYR A 177 -13.07 0.84 16.95
N VAL A 178 -13.42 0.27 15.78
CA VAL A 178 -14.76 0.37 15.19
C VAL A 178 -15.72 -0.61 15.90
N PRO A 179 -16.94 -0.19 16.32
CA PRO A 179 -17.90 -1.04 17.00
C PRO A 179 -18.73 -1.90 16.00
N ARG A 180 -18.06 -2.73 15.24
CA ARG A 180 -18.67 -3.62 14.23
C ARG A 180 -18.04 -5.00 14.28
N LEU A 181 -18.81 -6.01 13.87
CA LEU A 181 -18.31 -7.37 13.70
C LEU A 181 -17.07 -7.40 12.78
N GLY A 182 -16.19 -8.35 13.04
CA GLY A 182 -14.99 -8.59 12.27
C GLY A 182 -13.76 -7.78 12.70
N PHE A 183 -13.92 -6.58 13.27
CA PHE A 183 -12.76 -5.72 13.60
C PHE A 183 -11.85 -6.30 14.66
N ASP A 184 -12.41 -6.85 15.75
CA ASP A 184 -11.60 -7.50 16.80
C ASP A 184 -10.83 -8.69 16.23
N LEU A 185 -11.50 -9.52 15.43
CA LEU A 185 -10.91 -10.71 14.83
C LEU A 185 -9.83 -10.35 13.80
N THR A 186 -10.12 -9.41 12.90
CA THR A 186 -9.16 -8.92 11.91
C THR A 186 -7.90 -8.36 12.56
N CYS A 187 -8.06 -7.45 13.52
CA CYS A 187 -6.91 -6.84 14.21
C CYS A 187 -6.10 -7.86 14.99
N LYS A 188 -6.77 -8.86 15.61
CA LYS A 188 -6.10 -9.97 16.30
C LYS A 188 -5.26 -10.81 15.33
N VAL A 189 -5.81 -11.16 14.16
CA VAL A 189 -5.08 -11.92 13.14
C VAL A 189 -3.90 -11.10 12.62
N MET A 190 -4.11 -9.82 12.28
CA MET A 190 -3.02 -8.92 11.87
C MET A 190 -1.88 -8.93 12.88
N LYS A 191 -2.21 -8.76 14.16
CA LYS A 191 -1.19 -8.76 15.21
C LYS A 191 -0.45 -10.09 15.31
N GLN A 192 -1.17 -11.22 15.27
CA GLN A 192 -0.56 -12.56 15.35
C GLN A 192 0.43 -12.82 14.22
N VAL A 193 0.08 -12.46 12.97
CA VAL A 193 0.98 -12.60 11.83
C VAL A 193 2.18 -11.66 11.96
N CYS A 194 1.95 -10.40 12.33
CA CYS A 194 3.04 -9.45 12.52
C CYS A 194 4.00 -9.88 13.64
N ASP A 195 3.49 -10.36 14.77
CA ASP A 195 4.31 -10.88 15.88
C ASP A 195 5.18 -12.08 15.45
N LYS A 196 4.61 -13.02 14.70
CA LYS A 196 5.34 -14.17 14.14
C LYS A 196 6.52 -13.73 13.25
N HIS A 197 6.34 -12.65 12.52
CA HIS A 197 7.35 -12.10 11.63
C HIS A 197 8.21 -10.99 12.24
N TYR A 198 8.06 -10.68 13.53
CA TYR A 198 8.75 -9.58 14.23
C TYR A 198 8.52 -8.21 13.60
N ILE A 199 7.34 -8.00 13.02
CA ILE A 199 6.94 -6.75 12.39
C ILE A 199 6.24 -5.86 13.43
N PRO A 200 6.66 -4.61 13.63
CA PRO A 200 6.00 -3.68 14.54
C PRO A 200 4.61 -3.30 14.05
N VAL A 201 3.66 -3.24 14.97
CA VAL A 201 2.28 -2.85 14.71
C VAL A 201 1.95 -1.56 15.46
N LEU A 202 1.46 -0.55 14.73
CA LEU A 202 0.80 0.61 15.33
C LEU A 202 -0.64 0.21 15.65
N TRP A 203 -0.86 -0.09 16.92
CA TRP A 203 -2.12 -0.65 17.39
C TRP A 203 -3.17 0.43 17.63
N ASN A 204 -4.08 0.62 16.67
CA ASN A 204 -5.18 1.58 16.77
C ASN A 204 -6.48 0.99 17.30
N HIS A 205 -6.59 -0.34 17.33
CA HIS A 205 -7.78 -1.04 17.81
C HIS A 205 -7.83 -1.07 19.34
N SER A 206 -7.98 0.11 19.94
CA SER A 206 -8.00 0.30 21.40
C SER A 206 -9.01 1.36 21.80
N LYS A 207 -9.69 1.14 22.94
CA LYS A 207 -10.59 2.13 23.56
C LYS A 207 -9.86 3.42 23.97
N ASN A 208 -8.57 3.31 24.24
CA ASN A 208 -7.74 4.42 24.73
C ASN A 208 -6.94 5.08 23.58
N ASN A 209 -7.34 4.86 22.32
CA ASN A 209 -6.72 5.54 21.19
C ASN A 209 -7.08 7.03 21.19
N VAL A 210 -6.17 7.88 20.71
CA VAL A 210 -6.43 9.32 20.54
C VAL A 210 -7.62 9.55 19.57
N ILE A 211 -7.83 8.65 18.62
CA ILE A 211 -8.98 8.69 17.70
C ILE A 211 -10.16 7.94 18.33
N GLN A 212 -11.12 8.70 18.83
CA GLN A 212 -12.31 8.21 19.54
C GLN A 212 -13.46 7.95 18.56
N VAL A 213 -13.28 6.94 17.69
CA VAL A 213 -14.23 6.63 16.59
C VAL A 213 -15.66 6.30 17.09
N ARG A 214 -15.82 5.84 18.33
CA ARG A 214 -17.12 5.50 18.91
C ARG A 214 -17.90 6.73 19.41
N ASP A 215 -17.22 7.84 19.65
CA ASP A 215 -17.83 9.10 20.09
C ASP A 215 -18.37 9.86 18.86
N ALA A 216 -19.67 10.10 18.81
CA ALA A 216 -20.31 10.83 17.73
C ALA A 216 -19.89 12.30 17.68
N SER A 217 -19.66 12.92 18.83
CA SER A 217 -19.18 14.30 18.93
C SER A 217 -17.74 14.41 18.41
N PHE A 218 -16.91 13.44 18.71
CA PHE A 218 -15.56 13.35 18.16
C PHE A 218 -15.60 13.20 16.63
N ARG A 219 -16.42 12.27 16.10
CA ARG A 219 -16.52 12.09 14.65
C ARG A 219 -16.99 13.36 13.93
N SER A 220 -17.91 14.11 14.49
CA SER A 220 -18.38 15.36 13.87
C SER A 220 -17.29 16.41 13.70
N GLN A 221 -16.21 16.34 14.48
CA GLN A 221 -15.09 17.27 14.44
C GLN A 221 -13.89 16.78 13.62
N TYR A 222 -13.62 15.47 13.66
CA TYR A 222 -12.35 14.89 13.21
C TYR A 222 -12.47 13.88 12.05
N PHE A 223 -13.71 13.58 11.60
CA PHE A 223 -13.94 12.70 10.46
C PHE A 223 -14.52 13.47 9.27
N GLN A 224 -14.41 12.89 8.07
CA GLN A 224 -14.94 13.48 6.83
C GLN A 224 -16.47 13.55 6.83
N ASP A 225 -17.14 12.68 7.58
CA ASP A 225 -18.58 12.65 7.82
C ASP A 225 -18.85 12.16 9.25
N PRO A 226 -19.81 12.74 10.02
CA PRO A 226 -20.14 12.28 11.37
C PRO A 226 -20.60 10.83 11.47
N LYS A 227 -21.08 10.25 10.37
CA LYS A 227 -21.49 8.84 10.27
C LYS A 227 -20.36 7.92 9.82
N ASP A 228 -19.23 8.48 9.43
CA ASP A 228 -18.05 7.74 9.01
C ASP A 228 -17.30 7.18 10.24
N PHE A 229 -16.83 5.96 10.14
CA PHE A 229 -16.03 5.28 11.17
C PHE A 229 -14.60 4.99 10.71
N ALA A 230 -14.23 5.49 9.53
CA ALA A 230 -12.94 5.20 8.89
C ALA A 230 -12.11 6.46 8.64
N HIS A 231 -12.66 7.45 7.95
CA HIS A 231 -11.90 8.49 7.28
C HIS A 231 -11.80 9.77 8.11
N LEU A 232 -10.60 10.08 8.54
CA LEU A 232 -10.30 11.35 9.21
C LEU A 232 -10.36 12.51 8.22
N ASN A 233 -10.76 13.68 8.70
CA ASN A 233 -10.54 14.95 8.00
C ASN A 233 -9.15 15.51 8.35
N ALA A 234 -8.76 16.65 7.78
CA ALA A 234 -7.47 17.29 8.03
C ALA A 234 -7.14 17.46 9.52
N LYS A 235 -8.12 17.90 10.33
CA LYS A 235 -7.95 18.07 11.79
C LYS A 235 -7.72 16.72 12.49
N GLY A 236 -8.41 15.67 12.05
CA GLY A 236 -8.22 14.32 12.60
C GLY A 236 -6.83 13.75 12.27
N HIS A 237 -6.36 14.01 11.06
CA HIS A 237 -4.99 13.66 10.68
C HIS A 237 -3.94 14.42 11.48
N ASP A 238 -4.13 15.72 11.71
CA ASP A 238 -3.21 16.54 12.52
C ASP A 238 -3.18 16.08 13.98
N LEU A 239 -4.35 15.76 14.54
CA LEU A 239 -4.45 15.22 15.91
C LEU A 239 -3.68 13.89 16.06
N TYR A 240 -3.72 13.02 15.04
CA TYR A 240 -3.10 11.70 15.09
C TYR A 240 -1.60 11.70 14.75
N LEU A 241 -1.13 12.68 13.98
CA LEU A 241 0.25 12.80 13.47
C LEU A 241 1.32 12.61 14.55
N PRO A 242 1.27 13.27 15.72
CA PRO A 242 2.30 13.11 16.75
C PRO A 242 2.42 11.67 17.26
N THR A 243 1.29 10.97 17.43
CA THR A 243 1.26 9.56 17.87
C THR A 243 1.93 8.65 16.85
N ALA A 244 1.57 8.81 15.58
CA ALA A 244 2.12 8.01 14.49
C ALA A 244 3.61 8.28 14.26
N THR A 245 4.02 9.56 14.28
CA THR A 245 5.42 9.97 14.12
C THR A 245 6.30 9.43 15.26
N ALA A 246 5.84 9.51 16.50
CA ALA A 246 6.57 8.96 17.65
C ALA A 246 6.76 7.44 17.54
N TRP A 247 5.71 6.72 17.14
CA TRP A 247 5.78 5.28 16.90
C TRP A 247 6.76 4.95 15.76
N PHE A 248 6.66 5.66 14.63
CA PHE A 248 7.51 5.42 13.47
C PHE A 248 8.99 5.65 13.80
N LYS A 249 9.33 6.76 14.46
CA LYS A 249 10.71 7.02 14.94
C LYS A 249 11.21 5.90 15.83
N LYS A 250 10.37 5.45 16.78
CA LYS A 250 10.77 4.44 17.77
C LYS A 250 10.99 3.06 17.16
N TYR A 251 10.11 2.62 16.26
CA TYR A 251 10.07 1.22 15.80
C TYR A 251 10.59 1.03 14.37
N MET A 252 10.49 2.05 13.53
CA MET A 252 10.90 1.97 12.14
C MET A 252 12.29 2.59 11.91
N MET A 253 12.60 3.75 12.51
CA MET A 253 13.88 4.43 12.25
C MET A 253 15.00 4.03 13.21
N ASN A 254 14.70 3.64 14.45
CA ASN A 254 15.76 3.27 15.39
C ASN A 254 16.47 1.97 14.99
N ASN A 255 17.74 2.07 14.64
CA ASN A 255 18.62 0.96 14.25
C ASN A 255 19.14 0.12 15.44
N LYS A 256 18.61 0.30 16.65
CA LYS A 256 19.07 -0.45 17.82
C LYS A 256 18.40 -1.83 17.93
N ARG A 257 18.40 -2.64 16.85
CA ARG A 257 18.45 -4.09 17.05
C ARG A 257 19.92 -4.46 17.25
N LYS A 258 20.37 -4.49 18.50
CA LYS A 258 21.48 -5.36 18.85
C LYS A 258 21.04 -6.76 18.48
N MET A 259 21.62 -7.33 17.43
CA MET A 259 21.58 -8.77 17.22
C MET A 259 22.24 -9.38 18.48
N LYS A 260 21.43 -10.05 19.29
CA LYS A 260 21.89 -10.99 20.31
C LYS A 260 21.87 -12.37 19.70
#